data_65b39d7a17bf2b52365167c276096509
#
_entry.id   65b39d7a17bf2b52365167c276096509
#
_cell.length_a   1.000
_cell.length_b   1.000
_cell.length_c   1.000
_cell.angle_alpha   90.00
_cell.angle_beta   90.00
_cell.angle_gamma   90.00
#
_symmetry.space_group_name_H-M   'P 1'
#
loop_
_entity.id
_entity.type
_entity.pdbx_description
1 polymer ?
#
loop_
_entity_poly.entity_id
_entity_poly.type
_entity_poly.pdbx_seq_one_letter_code
_entity_poly.pdbx_strand_id
1 'polypeptide(L)'
;MFLGTHHPKLDDKGRLTLPAKFREALAGGLMVTKGQDHCLYVFPRAEFEQMARKVAEAPFTNEAVRAYQRYLFAGTDEQQPDGQGRISIAAELRRYAGLTKECVVIGAINRLEIWNADRWQSYLEENEEAYAKAREEVLPGVF
;
A
#
# COMPACT_ATOMS: atom_id res chain seq x y z
N MET A 1 3.96 -13.93 -1.85
CA MET A 1 2.50 -13.68 -1.80
C MET A 1 2.14 -13.09 -0.44
N PHE A 2 1.55 -11.91 -0.44
CA PHE A 2 1.21 -11.21 0.81
C PHE A 2 -0.27 -11.42 1.13
N LEU A 3 -0.56 -11.94 2.32
CA LEU A 3 -1.92 -12.23 2.78
C LEU A 3 -2.05 -11.93 4.27
N GLY A 4 -3.27 -11.66 4.69
CA GLY A 4 -3.63 -11.51 6.10
C GLY A 4 -3.59 -10.07 6.61
N THR A 5 -3.93 -9.90 7.87
CA THR A 5 -4.05 -8.61 8.54
C THR A 5 -3.16 -8.58 9.78
N HIS A 6 -2.41 -7.50 9.94
CA HIS A 6 -1.48 -7.29 11.05
C HIS A 6 -1.67 -5.89 11.64
N HIS A 7 -1.31 -5.72 12.91
CA HIS A 7 -1.58 -4.49 13.65
C HIS A 7 -0.30 -3.88 14.25
N PRO A 8 0.69 -3.49 13.43
CA PRO A 8 1.89 -2.87 13.96
C PRO A 8 1.63 -1.44 14.40
N LYS A 9 2.50 -0.93 15.27
CA LYS A 9 2.43 0.44 15.75
C LYS A 9 3.51 1.29 15.10
N LEU A 10 3.14 2.49 14.69
CA LEU A 10 4.09 3.49 14.24
C LEU A 10 4.83 4.06 15.44
N ASP A 11 6.15 4.06 15.42
CA ASP A 11 6.94 4.62 16.51
C ASP A 11 7.07 6.14 16.42
N ASP A 12 7.67 6.75 17.43
CA ASP A 12 7.80 8.21 17.51
C ASP A 12 8.68 8.81 16.39
N LYS A 13 9.48 7.97 15.74
CA LYS A 13 10.34 8.40 14.62
C LYS A 13 9.71 8.10 13.27
N GLY A 14 8.45 7.70 13.23
CA GLY A 14 7.75 7.39 11.99
C GLY A 14 8.15 6.06 11.37
N ARG A 15 8.62 5.11 12.18
CA ARG A 15 9.02 3.79 11.71
C ARG A 15 7.96 2.76 12.06
N LEU A 16 7.84 1.75 11.20
CA LEU A 16 6.89 0.68 11.35
C LEU A 16 7.63 -0.64 11.18
N THR A 17 7.43 -1.58 12.14
CA THR A 17 8.04 -2.90 12.04
C THR A 17 7.18 -3.77 11.14
N LEU A 18 7.78 -4.29 10.06
CA LEU A 18 7.10 -5.19 9.14
C LEU A 18 6.79 -6.52 9.83
N PRO A 19 5.65 -7.15 9.52
CA PRO A 19 5.39 -8.51 9.97
C PRO A 19 6.52 -9.44 9.52
N ALA A 20 7.00 -10.28 10.45
CA ALA A 20 8.18 -11.11 10.22
C ALA A 20 8.07 -11.98 8.96
N LYS A 21 6.88 -12.50 8.67
CA LYS A 21 6.67 -13.36 7.50
C LYS A 21 6.83 -12.66 6.16
N PHE A 22 6.85 -11.32 6.12
CA PHE A 22 6.99 -10.55 4.88
C PHE A 22 8.39 -9.99 4.67
N ARG A 23 9.27 -10.10 5.67
CA ARG A 23 10.60 -9.49 5.60
C ARG A 23 11.47 -10.04 4.49
N GLU A 24 11.43 -11.36 4.27
CA GLU A 24 12.21 -11.99 3.23
C GLU A 24 11.88 -11.46 1.84
N ALA A 25 10.60 -11.35 1.54
CA ALA A 25 10.13 -10.85 0.25
C ALA A 25 10.51 -9.40 -0.02
N LEU A 26 10.74 -8.62 1.05
CA LEU A 26 11.06 -7.20 0.97
C LEU A 26 12.53 -6.88 1.22
N ALA A 27 13.33 -7.90 1.54
CA ALA A 27 14.74 -7.72 1.90
C ALA A 27 15.60 -7.14 0.78
N GLY A 28 15.23 -7.37 -0.48
CA GLY A 28 15.95 -6.85 -1.65
C GLY A 28 15.62 -5.41 -1.99
N GLY A 29 14.77 -4.76 -1.21
CA GLY A 29 14.31 -3.39 -1.44
C GLY A 29 12.82 -3.31 -1.63
N LEU A 30 12.27 -2.17 -1.27
CA LEU A 30 10.84 -1.92 -1.34
C LEU A 30 10.55 -0.47 -1.71
N MET A 31 9.35 -0.26 -2.19
CA MET A 31 8.83 1.07 -2.51
C MET A 31 7.59 1.33 -1.67
N VAL A 32 7.55 2.48 -1.00
CA VAL A 32 6.35 2.94 -0.30
C VAL A 32 5.72 4.03 -1.15
N THR A 33 4.46 3.85 -1.52
CA THR A 33 3.77 4.78 -2.41
C THR A 33 2.43 5.19 -1.82
N LYS A 34 1.90 6.33 -2.28
CA LYS A 34 0.51 6.68 -2.02
C LYS A 34 -0.38 5.68 -2.75
N GLY A 35 -1.29 5.07 -2.01
CA GLY A 35 -2.26 4.15 -2.56
C GLY A 35 -3.60 4.83 -2.79
N GLN A 36 -4.54 4.12 -3.37
CA GLN A 36 -5.91 4.59 -3.49
C GLN A 36 -6.63 4.41 -2.15
N ASP A 37 -7.74 5.13 -1.95
CA ASP A 37 -8.50 5.12 -0.70
C ASP A 37 -7.69 5.62 0.49
N HIS A 38 -6.71 6.50 0.24
CA HIS A 38 -5.86 7.08 1.28
C HIS A 38 -5.15 6.04 2.17
N CYS A 39 -4.68 4.97 1.57
CA CYS A 39 -3.73 4.05 2.22
C CYS A 39 -2.36 4.19 1.54
N LEU A 40 -1.36 3.50 2.06
CA LEU A 40 -0.06 3.39 1.41
C LEU A 40 0.10 1.98 0.85
N TYR A 41 0.74 1.87 -0.30
CA TYR A 41 1.15 0.58 -0.85
C TYR A 41 2.63 0.37 -0.55
N VAL A 42 2.99 -0.86 -0.22
CA VAL A 42 4.39 -1.29 -0.10
C VAL A 42 4.60 -2.41 -1.10
N PHE A 43 5.45 -2.15 -2.10
CA PHE A 43 5.77 -3.12 -3.15
C PHE A 43 7.19 -3.62 -3.00
N PRO A 44 7.44 -4.93 -3.24
CA PRO A 44 8.77 -5.37 -3.60
C PRO A 44 9.21 -4.62 -4.85
N ARG A 45 10.52 -4.37 -5.00
CA ARG A 45 11.05 -3.62 -6.15
C ARG A 45 10.53 -4.11 -7.50
N ALA A 46 10.58 -5.43 -7.72
CA ALA A 46 10.16 -6.00 -9.02
C ALA A 46 8.68 -5.78 -9.32
N GLU A 47 7.83 -5.88 -8.30
CA GLU A 47 6.40 -5.64 -8.46
C GLU A 47 6.11 -4.16 -8.74
N PHE A 48 6.83 -3.26 -8.07
CA PHE A 48 6.71 -1.83 -8.35
C PHE A 48 7.09 -1.51 -9.78
N GLU A 49 8.20 -2.09 -10.28
CA GLU A 49 8.65 -1.84 -11.64
C GLU A 49 7.60 -2.26 -12.68
N GLN A 50 6.93 -3.39 -12.47
CA GLN A 50 5.87 -3.85 -13.37
C GLN A 50 4.69 -2.88 -13.38
N MET A 51 4.24 -2.46 -12.22
CA MET A 51 3.14 -1.52 -12.08
C MET A 51 3.52 -0.15 -12.67
N ALA A 52 4.73 0.32 -12.37
CA ALA A 52 5.22 1.61 -12.82
C ALA A 52 5.28 1.69 -14.36
N ARG A 53 5.70 0.61 -15.02
CA ARG A 53 5.74 0.58 -16.47
C ARG A 53 4.35 0.74 -17.08
N LYS A 54 3.35 0.07 -16.52
CA LYS A 54 1.97 0.19 -16.98
C LYS A 54 1.45 1.61 -16.82
N VAL A 55 1.74 2.24 -15.68
CA VAL A 55 1.34 3.63 -15.43
C VAL A 55 2.05 4.57 -16.40
N ALA A 56 3.34 4.35 -16.63
CA ALA A 56 4.14 5.20 -17.52
C ALA A 56 3.71 5.10 -18.97
N GLU A 57 3.14 3.98 -19.39
CA GLU A 57 2.65 3.78 -20.77
C GLU A 57 1.33 4.52 -21.05
N ALA A 58 0.61 4.92 -20.00
CA ALA A 58 -0.62 5.67 -20.19
C ALA A 58 -0.33 7.04 -20.81
N PRO A 59 -1.23 7.58 -21.67
CA PRO A 59 -0.94 8.79 -22.42
C PRO A 59 -0.87 10.03 -21.52
N PHE A 60 0.33 10.58 -21.33
CA PHE A 60 0.55 11.76 -20.49
C PHE A 60 -0.05 13.04 -21.08
N THR A 61 -0.55 12.99 -22.31
CA THR A 61 -1.30 14.10 -22.91
C THR A 61 -2.65 14.32 -22.24
N ASN A 62 -3.17 13.30 -21.53
CA ASN A 62 -4.38 13.40 -20.74
C ASN A 62 -4.04 14.01 -19.37
N GLU A 63 -4.76 15.06 -18.99
CA GLU A 63 -4.51 15.78 -17.72
C GLU A 63 -4.63 14.88 -16.50
N ALA A 64 -5.66 14.04 -16.42
CA ALA A 64 -5.87 13.14 -15.30
C ALA A 64 -4.75 12.10 -15.19
N VAL A 65 -4.26 11.61 -16.32
CA VAL A 65 -3.13 10.67 -16.35
C VAL A 65 -1.87 11.33 -15.84
N ARG A 66 -1.58 12.57 -16.29
CA ARG A 66 -0.41 13.32 -15.79
C ARG A 66 -0.47 13.51 -14.28
N ALA A 67 -1.63 13.89 -13.75
CA ALA A 67 -1.81 14.09 -12.32
C ALA A 67 -1.56 12.80 -11.55
N TYR A 68 -2.11 11.69 -12.02
CA TYR A 68 -1.89 10.38 -11.40
C TYR A 68 -0.41 10.01 -11.40
N GLN A 69 0.25 10.12 -12.56
CA GLN A 69 1.68 9.82 -12.68
C GLN A 69 2.53 10.66 -11.72
N ARG A 70 2.24 11.96 -11.62
CA ARG A 70 2.98 12.87 -10.74
C ARG A 70 2.78 12.52 -9.27
N TYR A 71 1.56 12.28 -8.83
CA TYR A 71 1.29 11.88 -7.45
C TYR A 71 1.97 10.57 -7.10
N LEU A 72 1.89 9.59 -7.99
CA LEU A 72 2.50 8.28 -7.73
C LEU A 72 4.02 8.37 -7.69
N PHE A 73 4.63 8.85 -8.77
CA PHE A 73 6.10 8.77 -8.91
C PHE A 73 6.84 9.77 -8.01
N ALA A 74 6.34 10.99 -7.88
CA ALA A 74 6.96 11.97 -6.98
C ALA A 74 6.81 11.58 -5.51
N GLY A 75 5.76 10.83 -5.18
CA GLY A 75 5.48 10.40 -3.80
C GLY A 75 6.10 9.06 -3.40
N THR A 76 6.81 8.39 -4.32
CA THR A 76 7.39 7.08 -4.04
C THR A 76 8.70 7.21 -3.27
N ASP A 77 8.84 6.41 -2.21
CA ASP A 77 10.02 6.33 -1.38
C ASP A 77 10.63 4.94 -1.50
N GLU A 78 11.89 4.88 -1.97
CA GLU A 78 12.62 3.63 -2.11
C GLU A 78 13.50 3.41 -0.89
N GLN A 79 13.42 2.22 -0.30
CA GLN A 79 14.22 1.90 0.88
C GLN A 79 14.41 0.39 1.05
N GLN A 80 15.24 0.03 2.02
CA GLN A 80 15.37 -1.34 2.50
C GLN A 80 14.98 -1.38 3.96
N PRO A 81 14.40 -2.50 4.45
CA PRO A 81 14.17 -2.65 5.87
C PRO A 81 15.48 -2.58 6.64
N ASP A 82 15.46 -2.01 7.84
CA ASP A 82 16.64 -2.01 8.70
C ASP A 82 16.87 -3.39 9.34
N GLY A 83 17.93 -3.51 10.14
CA GLY A 83 18.30 -4.77 10.77
C GLY A 83 17.23 -5.36 11.70
N GLN A 84 16.25 -4.57 12.11
CA GLN A 84 15.12 -4.99 12.94
C GLN A 84 13.83 -5.17 12.14
N GLY A 85 13.92 -5.10 10.84
CA GLY A 85 12.76 -5.24 9.95
C GLY A 85 11.83 -4.03 9.95
N ARG A 86 12.34 -2.85 10.28
CA ARG A 86 11.56 -1.62 10.29
C ARG A 86 11.73 -0.86 8.98
N ILE A 87 10.67 -0.19 8.58
CA ILE A 87 10.69 0.77 7.46
C ILE A 87 10.30 2.14 7.99
N SER A 88 10.80 3.19 7.34
CA SER A 88 10.47 4.57 7.69
C SER A 88 9.35 5.07 6.79
N ILE A 89 8.34 5.68 7.38
CA ILE A 89 7.25 6.29 6.63
C ILE A 89 7.45 7.79 6.62
N ALA A 90 7.77 8.36 5.46
CA ALA A 90 8.00 9.80 5.33
C ALA A 90 6.78 10.61 5.80
N ALA A 91 7.02 11.80 6.34
CA ALA A 91 5.97 12.64 6.92
C ALA A 91 4.82 12.89 5.94
N GLU A 92 5.13 13.16 4.67
CA GLU A 92 4.10 13.38 3.65
C GLU A 92 3.23 12.15 3.41
N LEU A 93 3.84 10.96 3.45
CA LEU A 93 3.08 9.71 3.29
C LEU A 93 2.21 9.45 4.52
N ARG A 94 2.73 9.73 5.74
CA ARG A 94 1.93 9.62 6.96
C ARG A 94 0.71 10.55 6.90
N ARG A 95 0.93 11.78 6.46
CA ARG A 95 -0.15 12.76 6.31
C ARG A 95 -1.21 12.27 5.32
N TYR A 96 -0.79 11.84 4.15
CA TYR A 96 -1.70 11.37 3.11
C TYR A 96 -2.60 10.24 3.60
N ALA A 97 -2.02 9.27 4.29
CA ALA A 97 -2.76 8.09 4.77
C ALA A 97 -3.38 8.32 6.16
N GLY A 98 -3.19 9.49 6.78
CA GLY A 98 -3.72 9.79 8.10
C GLY A 98 -3.18 8.86 9.18
N LEU A 99 -1.92 8.42 9.05
CA LEU A 99 -1.35 7.47 10.00
C LEU A 99 -1.10 8.10 11.35
N THR A 100 -1.51 7.38 12.39
CA THR A 100 -1.21 7.68 13.78
C THR A 100 -0.51 6.46 14.36
N LYS A 101 -0.47 6.34 15.69
CA LYS A 101 0.23 5.23 16.33
C LYS A 101 -0.31 3.86 15.91
N GLU A 102 -1.63 3.71 15.89
CA GLU A 102 -2.26 2.43 15.57
C GLU A 102 -2.44 2.30 14.06
N CYS A 103 -1.77 1.31 13.47
CA CYS A 103 -1.83 1.04 12.05
C CYS A 103 -2.33 -0.37 11.78
N VAL A 104 -2.81 -0.59 10.56
CA VAL A 104 -3.15 -1.90 10.05
C VAL A 104 -2.34 -2.13 8.79
N VAL A 105 -1.69 -3.30 8.69
CA VAL A 105 -0.99 -3.72 7.48
C VAL A 105 -1.70 -4.96 6.96
N ILE A 106 -2.15 -4.88 5.71
CA ILE A 106 -2.80 -6.02 5.06
C ILE A 106 -1.97 -6.50 3.88
N GLY A 107 -2.10 -7.79 3.58
CA GLY A 107 -1.54 -8.36 2.37
C GLY A 107 -2.58 -8.35 1.24
N ALA A 108 -2.16 -7.92 0.06
CA ALA A 108 -3.01 -7.86 -1.14
C ALA A 108 -2.30 -8.53 -2.31
N ILE A 109 -1.81 -9.74 -2.11
CA ILE A 109 -1.10 -10.61 -3.04
C ILE A 109 0.28 -10.08 -3.45
N ASN A 110 0.33 -9.02 -4.23
CA ASN A 110 1.58 -8.48 -4.79
C ASN A 110 2.11 -7.27 -4.04
N ARG A 111 1.42 -6.85 -2.97
CA ARG A 111 1.79 -5.68 -2.18
C ARG A 111 1.25 -5.80 -0.76
N LEU A 112 1.81 -4.99 0.12
CA LEU A 112 1.19 -4.69 1.41
C LEU A 112 0.46 -3.36 1.28
N GLU A 113 -0.55 -3.16 2.12
CA GLU A 113 -1.20 -1.86 2.29
C GLU A 113 -1.11 -1.45 3.75
N ILE A 114 -0.79 -0.18 3.98
CA ILE A 114 -0.72 0.38 5.33
C ILE A 114 -1.88 1.35 5.49
N TRP A 115 -2.69 1.13 6.51
CA TRP A 115 -3.89 1.91 6.79
C TRP A 115 -3.87 2.50 8.19
N ASN A 116 -4.48 3.66 8.35
CA ASN A 116 -4.93 4.12 9.65
C ASN A 116 -5.92 3.08 10.19
N ALA A 117 -5.76 2.67 11.46
CA ALA A 117 -6.56 1.58 12.02
C ALA A 117 -8.07 1.85 12.00
N ASP A 118 -8.49 3.08 12.36
CA ASP A 118 -9.91 3.44 12.38
C ASP A 118 -10.50 3.48 10.96
N ARG A 119 -9.73 3.99 10.00
CA ARG A 119 -10.16 4.03 8.60
C ARG A 119 -10.31 2.64 8.02
N TRP A 120 -9.41 1.73 8.37
CA TRP A 120 -9.51 0.33 7.93
C TRP A 120 -10.79 -0.31 8.46
N GLN A 121 -11.10 -0.09 9.73
CA GLN A 121 -12.31 -0.61 10.34
C GLN A 121 -13.57 -0.07 9.64
N SER A 122 -13.61 1.23 9.38
CA SER A 122 -14.72 1.85 8.66
C SER A 122 -14.85 1.30 7.24
N TYR A 123 -13.73 1.12 6.56
CA TYR A 123 -13.70 0.56 5.20
C TYR A 123 -14.28 -0.85 5.17
N LEU A 124 -13.90 -1.69 6.13
CA LEU A 124 -14.43 -3.04 6.24
C LEU A 124 -15.95 -3.02 6.44
N GLU A 125 -16.42 -2.20 7.36
CA GLU A 125 -17.87 -2.09 7.65
C GLU A 125 -18.66 -1.62 6.43
N GLU A 126 -18.13 -0.63 5.72
CA GLU A 126 -18.78 -0.07 4.52
C GLU A 126 -18.83 -1.06 3.35
N ASN A 127 -17.88 -1.99 3.29
CA ASN A 127 -17.74 -2.87 2.13
C ASN A 127 -18.11 -4.32 2.38
N GLU A 128 -18.47 -4.68 3.61
CA GLU A 128 -18.77 -6.08 3.96
C GLU A 128 -19.92 -6.65 3.13
N GLU A 129 -21.03 -5.91 3.03
CA GLU A 129 -22.19 -6.39 2.29
C GLU A 129 -21.93 -6.47 0.79
N ALA A 130 -21.22 -5.48 0.24
CA ALA A 130 -20.85 -5.52 -1.17
C ALA A 130 -19.97 -6.73 -1.48
N TYR A 131 -19.03 -7.04 -0.59
CA TYR A 131 -18.19 -8.22 -0.74
C TYR A 131 -19.04 -9.52 -0.67
N ALA A 132 -19.91 -9.61 0.33
CA ALA A 132 -20.73 -10.81 0.54
C ALA A 132 -21.68 -11.07 -0.62
N LYS A 133 -22.08 -10.04 -1.34
CA LYS A 133 -23.04 -10.13 -2.47
C LYS A 133 -22.36 -9.97 -3.83
N ALA A 134 -21.03 -9.96 -3.89
CA ALA A 134 -20.31 -9.77 -5.13
C ALA A 134 -20.66 -10.85 -6.16
N ARG A 135 -20.76 -10.42 -7.43
CA ARG A 135 -21.15 -11.28 -8.54
C ARG A 135 -20.18 -11.07 -9.72
N GLU A 136 -20.52 -11.68 -10.84
CA GLU A 136 -19.75 -11.64 -12.07
C GLU A 136 -19.34 -10.22 -12.49
N GLU A 137 -20.20 -9.22 -12.29
CA GLU A 137 -19.92 -7.84 -12.69
C GLU A 137 -18.70 -7.25 -11.95
N VAL A 138 -18.46 -7.72 -10.71
CA VAL A 138 -17.31 -7.26 -9.91
C VAL A 138 -16.03 -7.97 -10.35
N LEU A 139 -16.12 -9.29 -10.53
CA LEU A 139 -14.97 -10.14 -10.89
C LEU A 139 -15.35 -11.09 -12.03
N PRO A 140 -15.36 -10.58 -13.27
CA PRO A 140 -15.68 -11.42 -14.43
C PRO A 140 -14.74 -12.62 -14.51
N GLY A 141 -15.34 -13.80 -14.74
CA GLY A 141 -14.59 -15.05 -14.87
C GLY A 141 -14.26 -15.75 -13.55
N VAL A 142 -14.57 -15.13 -12.39
CA VAL A 142 -14.32 -15.74 -11.08
C VAL A 142 -15.55 -16.47 -10.55
N PHE A 143 -16.73 -15.96 -10.84
CA PHE A 143 -17.99 -16.55 -10.35
C PHE A 143 -18.72 -17.40 -11.42
#